data_e32ff59711f97acf0b2eafb530be5177
#
_entry.id   e32ff59711f97acf0b2eafb530be5177
#
_cell.length_a   1.000
_cell.length_b   1.000
_cell.length_c   1.000
_cell.angle_alpha   90.00
_cell.angle_beta   90.00
_cell.angle_gamma   90.00
#
_symmetry.space_group_name_H-M   'P 1'
#
loop_
_entity.id
_entity.type
_entity.pdbx_description
1 polymer ?
#
loop_
_entity_poly.entity_id
_entity_poly.type
_entity_poly.pdbx_seq_one_letter_code
_entity_poly.pdbx_strand_id
1 'polypeptide(L)'
;MHKAKSELRIVFLGNPEFARFHLARIIDEGYNVVAVVSAPDKPAGRGMKLLATPVTEYAREKNIPCLQPANLKNIDFLNDLKAYHADLQIVIAFRMLPELVWDMPSLGTFNLHASLLPHYRGAAPINWAIINGETSTGVSTFKLKHEIDTGNLLVQKSCTILQEDNAGTLHDKLMHVGTDAIIETLEQVI
;
A
#
# COMPACT_ATOMS: atom_id res chain seq x y z
N MET A 1 7.79 4.53 24.25
CA MET A 1 9.04 5.03 23.64
C MET A 1 8.74 5.26 22.18
N HIS A 2 8.80 6.50 21.70
CA HIS A 2 8.70 6.78 20.27
C HIS A 2 9.98 6.31 19.57
N LYS A 3 9.86 5.44 18.58
CA LYS A 3 10.97 5.04 17.71
C LYS A 3 11.31 6.18 16.74
N ALA A 4 12.58 6.38 16.44
CA ALA A 4 12.96 7.25 15.33
C ALA A 4 12.49 6.65 13.99
N LYS A 5 12.23 7.48 12.97
CA LYS A 5 11.81 7.01 11.62
C LYS A 5 12.74 5.92 11.07
N SER A 6 14.06 6.07 11.25
CA SER A 6 15.08 5.12 10.81
C SER A 6 15.14 3.81 11.61
N GLU A 7 14.54 3.77 12.79
CA GLU A 7 14.49 2.57 13.65
C GLU A 7 13.21 1.76 13.44
N LEU A 8 12.18 2.39 12.86
CA LEU A 8 10.90 1.77 12.59
C LEU A 8 11.03 0.82 11.38
N ARG A 9 10.97 -0.48 11.65
CA ARG A 9 11.11 -1.52 10.62
C ARG A 9 9.79 -1.73 9.90
N ILE A 10 9.72 -1.31 8.65
CA ILE A 10 8.52 -1.37 7.81
C ILE A 10 8.67 -2.46 6.75
N VAL A 11 7.66 -3.32 6.61
CA VAL A 11 7.47 -4.12 5.40
C VAL A 11 6.37 -3.46 4.56
N PHE A 12 6.67 -3.24 3.28
CA PHE A 12 5.74 -2.63 2.35
C PHE A 12 5.16 -3.68 1.40
N LEU A 13 3.83 -3.70 1.20
CA LEU A 13 3.14 -4.64 0.32
C LEU A 13 2.41 -3.86 -0.78
N GLY A 14 2.72 -4.12 -2.05
CA GLY A 14 2.10 -3.40 -3.16
C GLY A 14 2.52 -3.93 -4.53
N ASN A 15 1.80 -3.53 -5.58
CA ASN A 15 2.10 -3.94 -6.94
C ASN A 15 2.20 -2.77 -7.94
N PRO A 16 1.15 -1.95 -8.16
CA PRO A 16 1.09 -0.98 -9.24
C PRO A 16 1.90 0.29 -8.96
N GLU A 17 1.92 1.16 -9.94
CA GLU A 17 2.58 2.47 -9.87
C GLU A 17 2.08 3.31 -8.69
N PHE A 18 0.79 3.25 -8.39
CA PHE A 18 0.22 3.91 -7.20
C PHE A 18 0.95 3.49 -5.92
N ALA A 19 1.19 2.19 -5.74
CA ALA A 19 1.94 1.68 -4.58
C ALA A 19 3.42 2.07 -4.62
N ARG A 20 4.06 1.97 -5.80
CA ARG A 20 5.47 2.37 -5.97
C ARG A 20 5.70 3.84 -5.58
N PHE A 21 4.80 4.73 -5.98
CA PHE A 21 4.89 6.15 -5.65
C PHE A 21 4.93 6.38 -4.13
N HIS A 22 4.05 5.72 -3.39
CA HIS A 22 4.02 5.84 -1.93
C HIS A 22 5.22 5.17 -1.25
N LEU A 23 5.70 4.03 -1.78
CA LEU A 23 6.93 3.39 -1.31
C LEU A 23 8.12 4.34 -1.43
N ALA A 24 8.28 5.00 -2.58
CA ALA A 24 9.35 5.97 -2.79
C ALA A 24 9.28 7.11 -1.77
N ARG A 25 8.09 7.67 -1.54
CA ARG A 25 7.91 8.77 -0.59
C ARG A 25 8.19 8.36 0.86
N ILE A 26 7.80 7.16 1.28
CA ILE A 26 8.12 6.63 2.62
C ILE A 26 9.63 6.56 2.82
N ILE A 27 10.37 6.09 1.81
CA ILE A 27 11.84 6.01 1.86
C ILE A 27 12.48 7.40 1.86
N ASP A 28 12.02 8.31 1.01
CA ASP A 28 12.51 9.70 0.92
C ASP A 28 12.30 10.47 2.23
N GLU A 29 11.25 10.16 2.99
CA GLU A 29 10.98 10.72 4.32
C GLU A 29 11.86 10.12 5.45
N GLY A 30 12.75 9.19 5.09
CA GLY A 30 13.73 8.60 6.01
C GLY A 30 13.21 7.42 6.84
N TYR A 31 12.08 6.82 6.46
CA TYR A 31 11.60 5.60 7.10
C TYR A 31 12.36 4.36 6.62
N ASN A 32 12.54 3.41 7.52
CA ASN A 32 13.29 2.19 7.27
C ASN A 32 12.40 1.07 6.69
N VAL A 33 12.33 1.00 5.36
CA VAL A 33 11.67 -0.12 4.65
C VAL A 33 12.65 -1.29 4.56
N VAL A 34 12.45 -2.30 5.38
CA VAL A 34 13.37 -3.46 5.50
C VAL A 34 13.11 -4.55 4.46
N ALA A 35 11.91 -4.62 3.92
CA ALA A 35 11.55 -5.51 2.81
C ALA A 35 10.28 -5.04 2.11
N VAL A 36 10.12 -5.54 0.89
CA VAL A 36 8.93 -5.34 0.06
C VAL A 36 8.30 -6.70 -0.25
N VAL A 37 6.98 -6.76 -0.31
CA VAL A 37 6.24 -7.93 -0.80
C VAL A 37 5.46 -7.51 -2.05
N SER A 38 5.66 -8.23 -3.16
CA SER A 38 4.99 -7.94 -4.42
C SER A 38 4.56 -9.23 -5.13
N ALA A 39 3.78 -9.09 -6.20
CA ALA A 39 3.39 -10.24 -6.99
C ALA A 39 4.60 -10.83 -7.73
N PRO A 40 4.62 -12.15 -8.00
CA PRO A 40 5.63 -12.77 -8.87
C PRO A 40 5.67 -12.11 -10.25
N ASP A 41 6.87 -12.03 -10.83
CA ASP A 41 7.04 -11.60 -12.20
C ASP A 41 6.21 -12.50 -13.13
N LYS A 42 5.54 -11.91 -14.12
CA LYS A 42 4.66 -12.63 -15.05
C LYS A 42 5.16 -12.52 -16.47
N PRO A 43 5.11 -13.59 -17.26
CA PRO A 43 5.35 -13.49 -18.69
C PRO A 43 4.34 -12.53 -19.34
N ALA A 44 4.82 -11.59 -20.13
CA ALA A 44 3.95 -10.63 -20.82
C ALA A 44 4.51 -10.26 -22.21
N GLY A 45 3.60 -9.88 -23.12
CA GLY A 45 3.91 -9.42 -24.46
C GLY A 45 4.38 -10.50 -25.42
N ARG A 46 4.70 -10.07 -26.66
CA ARG A 46 5.28 -10.92 -27.66
C ARG A 46 6.73 -11.26 -27.26
N GLY A 47 7.01 -12.55 -27.05
CA GLY A 47 8.32 -13.03 -26.60
C GLY A 47 8.41 -13.41 -25.14
N MET A 48 7.28 -13.41 -24.39
CA MET A 48 7.18 -13.95 -23.01
C MET A 48 8.23 -13.40 -22.04
N LYS A 49 8.63 -12.13 -22.21
CA LYS A 49 9.53 -11.48 -21.24
C LYS A 49 8.85 -11.41 -19.87
N LEU A 50 9.59 -11.75 -18.82
CA LEU A 50 9.12 -11.58 -17.45
C LEU A 50 9.00 -10.08 -17.14
N LEU A 51 7.80 -9.64 -16.82
CA LEU A 51 7.53 -8.28 -16.34
C LEU A 51 7.38 -8.30 -14.82
N ALA A 52 8.22 -7.52 -14.17
CA ALA A 52 8.11 -7.21 -12.76
C ALA A 52 7.01 -6.16 -12.53
N THR A 53 6.50 -6.09 -11.29
CA THR A 53 5.63 -4.98 -10.91
C THR A 53 6.46 -3.71 -10.72
N PRO A 54 5.88 -2.50 -10.86
CA PRO A 54 6.56 -1.23 -10.55
C PRO A 54 7.21 -1.21 -9.16
N VAL A 55 6.55 -1.81 -8.16
CA VAL A 55 7.10 -1.95 -6.79
C VAL A 55 8.34 -2.85 -6.77
N THR A 56 8.32 -3.97 -7.50
CA THR A 56 9.47 -4.89 -7.57
C THR A 56 10.66 -4.23 -8.28
N GLU A 57 10.43 -3.52 -9.38
CA GLU A 57 11.47 -2.79 -10.10
C GLU A 57 12.15 -1.75 -9.21
N TYR A 58 11.34 -0.95 -8.51
CA TYR A 58 11.83 0.06 -7.58
C TYR A 58 12.61 -0.56 -6.40
N ALA A 59 12.11 -1.65 -5.82
CA ALA A 59 12.81 -2.36 -4.76
C ALA A 59 14.19 -2.86 -5.21
N ARG A 60 14.29 -3.40 -6.43
CA ARG A 60 15.58 -3.83 -7.04
C ARG A 60 16.53 -2.65 -7.23
N GLU A 61 16.02 -1.52 -7.75
CA GLU A 61 16.81 -0.28 -7.92
C GLU A 61 17.39 0.21 -6.60
N LYS A 62 16.61 0.15 -5.54
CA LYS A 62 17.00 0.61 -4.18
C LYS A 62 17.73 -0.46 -3.36
N ASN A 63 17.99 -1.64 -3.90
CA ASN A 63 18.58 -2.79 -3.21
C ASN A 63 17.79 -3.20 -1.95
N ILE A 64 16.46 -3.06 -1.98
CA ILE A 64 15.57 -3.51 -0.91
C ILE A 64 15.17 -4.96 -1.19
N PRO A 65 15.27 -5.88 -0.22
CA PRO A 65 14.78 -7.24 -0.36
C PRO A 65 13.32 -7.29 -0.81
N CYS A 66 13.03 -8.08 -1.85
CA CYS A 66 11.68 -8.21 -2.39
C CYS A 66 11.23 -9.66 -2.37
N LEU A 67 10.21 -9.95 -1.57
CA LEU A 67 9.54 -11.25 -1.51
C LEU A 67 8.41 -11.29 -2.54
N GLN A 68 8.37 -12.35 -3.35
CA GLN A 68 7.39 -12.51 -4.43
C GLN A 68 6.62 -13.85 -4.29
N PRO A 69 5.85 -14.06 -3.21
CA PRO A 69 5.17 -15.31 -2.99
C PRO A 69 4.03 -15.52 -3.98
N ALA A 70 3.95 -16.70 -4.60
CA ALA A 70 2.76 -17.12 -5.35
C ALA A 70 1.58 -17.34 -4.41
N ASN A 71 1.84 -17.92 -3.22
CA ASN A 71 0.86 -18.17 -2.18
C ASN A 71 1.28 -17.51 -0.86
N LEU A 72 0.45 -16.59 -0.35
CA LEU A 72 0.70 -15.88 0.91
C LEU A 72 0.58 -16.76 2.18
N LYS A 73 0.09 -17.98 2.04
CA LYS A 73 0.02 -18.96 3.14
C LYS A 73 1.18 -19.97 3.11
N ASN A 74 2.12 -19.83 2.17
CA ASN A 74 3.30 -20.70 2.12
C ASN A 74 4.15 -20.50 3.36
N ILE A 75 4.56 -21.61 4.00
CA ILE A 75 5.30 -21.57 5.27
C ILE A 75 6.69 -20.94 5.11
N ASP A 76 7.37 -21.18 4.00
CA ASP A 76 8.69 -20.60 3.74
C ASP A 76 8.58 -19.08 3.63
N PHE A 77 7.57 -18.59 2.87
CA PHE A 77 7.29 -17.15 2.78
C PHE A 77 6.97 -16.54 4.16
N LEU A 78 6.16 -17.21 4.98
CA LEU A 78 5.82 -16.71 6.32
C LEU A 78 7.06 -16.64 7.22
N ASN A 79 7.95 -17.62 7.13
CA ASN A 79 9.23 -17.62 7.85
C ASN A 79 10.15 -16.50 7.37
N ASP A 80 10.28 -16.32 6.05
CA ASP A 80 11.07 -15.24 5.45
C ASP A 80 10.54 -13.86 5.88
N LEU A 81 9.22 -13.67 5.80
CA LEU A 81 8.58 -12.43 6.21
C LEU A 81 8.82 -12.11 7.69
N LYS A 82 8.68 -13.11 8.54
CA LYS A 82 8.91 -12.99 9.99
C LYS A 82 10.36 -12.63 10.33
N ALA A 83 11.32 -13.12 9.55
CA ALA A 83 12.75 -12.84 9.75
C ALA A 83 13.12 -11.37 9.58
N TYR A 84 12.28 -10.56 8.91
CA TYR A 84 12.48 -9.11 8.83
C TYR A 84 12.12 -8.37 10.12
N HIS A 85 11.48 -9.01 11.10
CA HIS A 85 11.10 -8.40 12.38
C HIS A 85 10.44 -7.02 12.19
N ALA A 86 9.47 -6.95 11.29
CA ALA A 86 8.76 -5.71 11.02
C ALA A 86 7.98 -5.23 12.25
N ASP A 87 8.08 -3.94 12.56
CA ASP A 87 7.24 -3.31 13.58
C ASP A 87 5.83 -3.07 13.05
N LEU A 88 5.71 -2.69 11.77
CA LEU A 88 4.44 -2.52 11.08
C LEU A 88 4.53 -2.92 9.60
N GLN A 89 3.38 -3.11 8.99
CA GLN A 89 3.24 -3.31 7.56
C GLN A 89 2.37 -2.21 6.94
N ILE A 90 2.71 -1.80 5.72
CA ILE A 90 1.91 -0.90 4.89
C ILE A 90 1.47 -1.65 3.65
N VAL A 91 0.17 -1.62 3.36
CA VAL A 91 -0.44 -2.28 2.21
C VAL A 91 -1.09 -1.23 1.31
N ILE A 92 -0.69 -1.20 0.04
CA ILE A 92 -1.27 -0.29 -0.95
C ILE A 92 -1.48 -1.05 -2.26
N ALA A 93 -2.75 -1.13 -2.70
CA ALA A 93 -3.13 -1.79 -3.95
C ALA A 93 -2.51 -3.20 -4.10
N PHE A 94 -2.78 -4.04 -3.14
CA PHE A 94 -2.33 -5.42 -3.08
C PHE A 94 -3.52 -6.39 -3.01
N ARG A 95 -3.26 -7.68 -3.19
CA ARG A 95 -4.29 -8.71 -3.01
C ARG A 95 -4.64 -8.88 -1.54
N MET A 96 -5.80 -9.49 -1.26
CA MET A 96 -6.27 -9.78 0.09
C MET A 96 -5.21 -10.56 0.90
N LEU A 97 -4.92 -10.08 2.08
CA LEU A 97 -3.94 -10.68 2.99
C LEU A 97 -4.62 -11.68 3.93
N PRO A 98 -4.05 -12.89 4.10
CA PRO A 98 -4.47 -13.78 5.17
C PRO A 98 -4.05 -13.21 6.53
N GLU A 99 -4.78 -13.59 7.58
CA GLU A 99 -4.52 -13.15 8.96
C GLU A 99 -3.08 -13.42 9.41
N LEU A 100 -2.53 -14.59 9.06
CA LEU A 100 -1.15 -14.96 9.36
C LEU A 100 -0.10 -13.94 8.83
N VAL A 101 -0.47 -13.11 7.85
CA VAL A 101 0.39 -12.06 7.30
C VAL A 101 0.09 -10.71 7.96
N TRP A 102 -1.17 -10.28 7.96
CA TRP A 102 -1.49 -8.91 8.41
C TRP A 102 -1.44 -8.74 9.94
N ASP A 103 -1.60 -9.81 10.71
CA ASP A 103 -1.51 -9.77 12.19
C ASP A 103 -0.08 -10.03 12.72
N MET A 104 0.89 -10.22 11.82
CA MET A 104 2.26 -10.55 12.20
C MET A 104 3.01 -9.41 12.92
N PRO A 105 2.95 -8.13 12.47
CA PRO A 105 3.71 -7.06 13.11
C PRO A 105 3.03 -6.51 14.36
N SER A 106 3.83 -6.14 15.36
CA SER A 106 3.34 -5.72 16.68
C SER A 106 2.50 -4.44 16.67
N LEU A 107 2.80 -3.48 15.78
CA LEU A 107 2.01 -2.26 15.60
C LEU A 107 0.82 -2.50 14.65
N GLY A 108 0.83 -3.59 13.89
CA GLY A 108 -0.21 -3.99 12.96
C GLY A 108 0.07 -3.63 11.51
N THR A 109 -0.92 -3.87 10.68
CA THR A 109 -0.88 -3.64 9.23
C THR A 109 -1.88 -2.56 8.86
N PHE A 110 -1.42 -1.59 8.09
CA PHE A 110 -2.19 -0.41 7.68
C PHE A 110 -2.40 -0.42 6.17
N ASN A 111 -3.61 -0.06 5.74
CA ASN A 111 -3.94 0.08 4.32
C ASN A 111 -4.19 1.55 3.98
N LEU A 112 -3.77 1.95 2.79
CA LEU A 112 -4.23 3.17 2.12
C LEU A 112 -5.26 2.77 1.08
N HIS A 113 -6.50 3.24 1.26
CA HIS A 113 -7.62 3.03 0.35
C HIS A 113 -7.99 4.34 -0.36
N ALA A 114 -8.19 4.29 -1.67
CA ALA A 114 -8.43 5.46 -2.51
C ALA A 114 -9.91 5.89 -2.51
N SER A 115 -10.51 6.00 -1.34
CA SER A 115 -11.82 6.60 -1.12
C SER A 115 -11.94 7.17 0.30
N LEU A 116 -12.98 7.98 0.53
CA LEU A 116 -13.41 8.37 1.87
C LEU A 116 -14.29 7.26 2.45
N LEU A 117 -13.70 6.32 3.19
CA LEU A 117 -14.44 5.25 3.83
C LEU A 117 -15.53 5.81 4.77
N PRO A 118 -16.72 5.19 4.85
CA PRO A 118 -17.07 3.87 4.35
C PRO A 118 -17.52 3.80 2.89
N HIS A 119 -17.48 4.90 2.14
CA HIS A 119 -17.86 4.94 0.73
C HIS A 119 -16.84 4.18 -0.13
N TYR A 120 -17.32 3.50 -1.17
CA TYR A 120 -16.49 2.81 -2.17
C TYR A 120 -15.49 1.81 -1.58
N ARG A 121 -15.92 1.00 -0.59
CA ARG A 121 -15.16 -0.16 -0.13
C ARG A 121 -14.91 -1.14 -1.27
N GLY A 122 -13.83 -1.90 -1.20
CA GLY A 122 -13.50 -2.93 -2.19
C GLY A 122 -12.75 -2.40 -3.41
N ALA A 123 -13.05 -2.95 -4.59
CA ALA A 123 -12.26 -2.74 -5.79
C ALA A 123 -12.60 -1.44 -6.55
N ALA A 124 -11.57 -0.85 -7.18
CA ALA A 124 -11.67 0.27 -8.13
C ALA A 124 -12.41 1.52 -7.62
N PRO A 125 -12.18 2.00 -6.38
CA PRO A 125 -12.89 3.15 -5.82
C PRO A 125 -12.77 4.42 -6.66
N ILE A 126 -11.63 4.66 -7.30
CA ILE A 126 -11.39 5.81 -8.17
C ILE A 126 -12.33 5.80 -9.37
N ASN A 127 -12.47 4.64 -10.02
CA ASN A 127 -13.34 4.50 -11.20
C ASN A 127 -14.80 4.72 -10.80
N TRP A 128 -15.22 4.16 -9.68
CA TRP A 128 -16.59 4.30 -9.20
C TRP A 128 -16.94 5.74 -8.81
N ALA A 129 -16.01 6.50 -8.24
CA ALA A 129 -16.22 7.93 -7.97
C ALA A 129 -16.50 8.71 -9.26
N ILE A 130 -15.74 8.46 -10.34
CA ILE A 130 -15.97 9.09 -11.65
C ILE A 130 -17.29 8.63 -12.28
N ILE A 131 -17.56 7.31 -12.29
CA ILE A 131 -18.78 6.73 -12.90
C ILE A 131 -20.04 7.30 -12.24
N ASN A 132 -20.02 7.46 -10.91
CA ASN A 132 -21.15 8.00 -10.16
C ASN A 132 -21.25 9.52 -10.18
N GLY A 133 -20.34 10.23 -10.89
CA GLY A 133 -20.37 11.68 -11.00
C GLY A 133 -20.11 12.40 -9.68
N GLU A 134 -19.29 11.82 -8.81
CA GLU A 134 -18.92 12.46 -7.55
C GLU A 134 -18.15 13.75 -7.80
N THR A 135 -18.37 14.75 -6.97
CA THR A 135 -17.65 16.04 -7.01
C THR A 135 -16.51 16.08 -5.99
N SER A 136 -16.43 15.09 -5.10
CA SER A 136 -15.41 14.94 -4.09
C SER A 136 -15.18 13.48 -3.77
N THR A 137 -13.93 13.13 -3.53
CA THR A 137 -13.50 11.83 -3.00
C THR A 137 -12.30 12.05 -2.08
N GLY A 138 -11.48 11.04 -1.88
CA GLY A 138 -10.27 11.17 -1.10
C GLY A 138 -9.57 9.85 -0.86
N VAL A 139 -8.80 9.82 0.20
CA VAL A 139 -8.10 8.63 0.67
C VAL A 139 -8.39 8.40 2.13
N SER A 140 -8.30 7.15 2.54
CA SER A 140 -8.44 6.73 3.94
C SER A 140 -7.31 5.78 4.30
N THR A 141 -6.66 6.00 5.44
CA THR A 141 -5.79 5.00 6.05
C THR A 141 -6.50 4.34 7.23
N PHE A 142 -6.30 3.05 7.38
CA PHE A 142 -6.91 2.27 8.46
C PHE A 142 -6.06 1.05 8.82
N LYS A 143 -6.17 0.62 10.06
CA LYS A 143 -5.54 -0.62 10.52
C LYS A 143 -6.39 -1.81 10.09
N LEU A 144 -5.77 -2.83 9.47
CA LEU A 144 -6.47 -4.04 9.04
C LEU A 144 -7.06 -4.80 10.22
N LYS A 145 -8.22 -5.41 9.96
CA LYS A 145 -8.95 -6.35 10.82
C LYS A 145 -9.53 -7.47 9.96
N HIS A 146 -10.24 -8.41 10.59
CA HIS A 146 -10.89 -9.54 9.88
C HIS A 146 -11.87 -9.12 8.78
N GLU A 147 -12.57 -8.00 8.95
CA GLU A 147 -13.55 -7.51 7.98
C GLU A 147 -12.90 -6.58 6.95
N ILE A 148 -13.29 -6.70 5.68
CA ILE A 148 -12.73 -5.93 4.56
C ILE A 148 -13.06 -4.44 4.71
N ASP A 149 -12.02 -3.59 4.71
CA ASP A 149 -12.11 -2.12 4.75
C ASP A 149 -13.00 -1.56 5.89
N THR A 150 -13.04 -2.26 7.03
CA THR A 150 -13.79 -1.86 8.23
C THR A 150 -12.92 -1.55 9.43
N GLY A 151 -11.60 -1.59 9.24
CA GLY A 151 -10.62 -1.35 10.30
C GLY A 151 -10.76 0.03 10.97
N ASN A 152 -10.04 0.23 12.07
CA ASN A 152 -10.00 1.53 12.72
C ASN A 152 -9.42 2.56 11.76
N LEU A 153 -10.24 3.53 11.37
CA LEU A 153 -9.86 4.66 10.55
C LEU A 153 -8.84 5.50 11.32
N LEU A 154 -7.76 5.89 10.65
CA LEU A 154 -6.71 6.72 11.23
C LEU A 154 -6.70 8.11 10.62
N VAL A 155 -6.50 8.21 9.31
CA VAL A 155 -6.44 9.47 8.58
C VAL A 155 -7.37 9.42 7.38
N GLN A 156 -8.08 10.51 7.13
CA GLN A 156 -8.81 10.75 5.90
C GLN A 156 -8.41 12.11 5.32
N LYS A 157 -8.18 12.14 4.02
CA LYS A 157 -7.93 13.38 3.29
C LYS A 157 -8.82 13.46 2.05
N SER A 158 -9.53 14.55 1.91
CA SER A 158 -10.43 14.78 0.77
C SER A 158 -9.69 15.31 -0.45
N CYS A 159 -10.26 15.05 -1.62
CA CYS A 159 -9.81 15.55 -2.92
C CYS A 159 -11.03 15.97 -3.76
N THR A 160 -11.01 17.18 -4.30
CA THR A 160 -12.06 17.65 -5.21
C THR A 160 -11.91 16.98 -6.57
N ILE A 161 -13.03 16.50 -7.12
CA ILE A 161 -13.13 16.02 -8.51
C ILE A 161 -13.66 17.16 -9.36
N LEU A 162 -12.87 17.59 -10.34
CA LEU A 162 -13.25 18.63 -11.29
C LEU A 162 -14.06 18.02 -12.45
N GLN A 163 -14.81 18.84 -13.17
CA GLN A 163 -15.64 18.37 -14.27
C GLN A 163 -14.83 17.73 -15.40
N GLU A 164 -13.60 18.19 -15.61
CA GLU A 164 -12.66 17.66 -16.60
C GLU A 164 -11.88 16.41 -16.13
N ASP A 165 -12.01 16.01 -14.86
CA ASP A 165 -11.30 14.86 -14.35
C ASP A 165 -11.84 13.55 -14.94
N ASN A 166 -10.93 12.66 -15.20
CA ASN A 166 -11.15 11.26 -15.52
C ASN A 166 -10.46 10.37 -14.48
N ALA A 167 -10.61 9.05 -14.61
CA ALA A 167 -10.01 8.12 -13.65
C ALA A 167 -8.47 8.25 -13.56
N GLY A 168 -7.80 8.60 -14.66
CA GLY A 168 -6.34 8.80 -14.68
C GLY A 168 -5.91 10.06 -13.94
N THR A 169 -6.52 11.21 -14.23
CA THR A 169 -6.18 12.47 -13.56
C THR A 169 -6.54 12.43 -12.08
N LEU A 170 -7.66 11.79 -11.73
CA LEU A 170 -8.03 11.59 -10.32
C LEU A 170 -7.06 10.65 -9.60
N HIS A 171 -6.62 9.57 -10.26
CA HIS A 171 -5.58 8.68 -9.74
C HIS A 171 -4.30 9.45 -9.38
N ASP A 172 -3.84 10.34 -10.25
CA ASP A 172 -2.62 11.12 -10.02
C ASP A 172 -2.80 12.12 -8.86
N LYS A 173 -3.96 12.79 -8.77
CA LYS A 173 -4.29 13.63 -7.61
C LYS A 173 -4.27 12.84 -6.30
N LEU A 174 -4.88 11.64 -6.29
CA LEU A 174 -4.95 10.80 -5.10
C LEU A 174 -3.60 10.19 -4.70
N MET A 175 -2.64 10.04 -5.62
CA MET A 175 -1.26 9.69 -5.27
C MET A 175 -0.63 10.72 -4.33
N HIS A 176 -0.80 12.01 -4.62
CA HIS A 176 -0.24 13.07 -3.77
C HIS A 176 -0.96 13.17 -2.42
N VAL A 177 -2.28 13.19 -2.44
CA VAL A 177 -3.11 13.24 -1.21
C VAL A 177 -2.87 12.00 -0.33
N GLY A 178 -2.69 10.83 -0.97
CA GLY A 178 -2.37 9.57 -0.29
C GLY A 178 -1.02 9.59 0.42
N THR A 179 -0.04 10.26 -0.15
CA THR A 179 1.27 10.43 0.49
C THR A 179 1.14 11.16 1.82
N ASP A 180 0.45 12.29 1.84
CA ASP A 180 0.25 13.06 3.07
C ASP A 180 -0.51 12.24 4.13
N ALA A 181 -1.49 11.43 3.70
CA ALA A 181 -2.23 10.55 4.62
C ALA A 181 -1.36 9.43 5.20
N ILE A 182 -0.48 8.82 4.39
CA ILE A 182 0.43 7.76 4.85
C ILE A 182 1.47 8.31 5.83
N ILE A 183 2.08 9.46 5.52
CA ILE A 183 3.09 10.04 6.41
C ILE A 183 2.46 10.45 7.75
N GLU A 184 1.30 11.10 7.73
CA GLU A 184 0.55 11.41 8.95
C GLU A 184 0.17 10.14 9.75
N THR A 185 -0.21 9.06 9.06
CA THR A 185 -0.49 7.77 9.71
C THR A 185 0.75 7.21 10.41
N LEU A 186 1.90 7.24 9.74
CA LEU A 186 3.16 6.78 10.32
C LEU A 186 3.55 7.60 11.54
N GLU A 187 3.36 8.92 11.51
CA GLU A 187 3.63 9.82 12.64
C GLU A 187 2.70 9.57 13.84
N GLN A 188 1.44 9.15 13.60
CA GLN A 188 0.49 8.80 14.67
C GLN A 188 0.78 7.44 15.31
N VAL A 189 1.42 6.52 14.59
CA VAL A 189 1.66 5.13 15.04
C VAL A 189 2.99 4.97 15.78
N ILE A 190 3.92 5.89 15.57
CA ILE A 190 5.22 5.93 16.25
C ILE A 190 5.06 6.57 17.63
#